data_19241459f2687d1471d9e862d867eee7
#
_entry.id   19241459f2687d1471d9e862d867eee7
#
_cell.length_a   1.000
_cell.length_b   1.000
_cell.length_c   1.000
_cell.angle_alpha   90.00
_cell.angle_beta   90.00
_cell.angle_gamma   90.00
#
_symmetry.space_group_name_H-M   'P 1'
#
loop_
_entity.id
_entity.type
_entity.pdbx_description
1 polymer ?
#
loop_
_entity_poly.entity_id
_entity_poly.type
_entity_poly.pdbx_seq_one_letter_code
_entity_poly.pdbx_strand_id
1 'polypeptide(L)'
;MSDEFRFDPVTYHDMLLEEVPAYEELQERTARATEGFEVERVLDLGIGTGETSARIRDVHPGAELVGIDENSDMLDAARARLPDADLRVARLEDPLPAGPFDLVASALAVHHLDGLTKADLFGRVAARLAPSGRFVLADLVVPADPSDVVTEIDGVYDVPSSVEDQLEWLAAAGFDARVIWRHRDLAIIAAEA
;
A
#
# COMPACT_ATOMS: atom_id res chain seq x y z
N MET A 1 -13.60 -25.03 -4.20
CA MET A 1 -12.62 -24.56 -3.20
C MET A 1 -11.46 -24.07 -4.02
N SER A 2 -11.39 -22.78 -4.28
CA SER A 2 -10.22 -22.16 -4.93
C SER A 2 -9.05 -22.29 -3.93
N ASP A 3 -7.93 -22.86 -4.40
CA ASP A 3 -6.66 -22.70 -3.69
C ASP A 3 -6.37 -21.21 -3.70
N GLU A 4 -6.78 -20.50 -2.66
CA GLU A 4 -6.38 -19.13 -2.43
C GLU A 4 -4.87 -19.15 -2.22
N PHE A 5 -4.15 -18.48 -3.11
CA PHE A 5 -2.73 -18.28 -2.94
C PHE A 5 -2.51 -17.53 -1.62
N ARG A 6 -1.88 -18.17 -0.65
CA ARG A 6 -1.62 -17.60 0.66
C ARG A 6 -0.12 -17.51 0.87
N PHE A 7 0.37 -16.30 1.04
CA PHE A 7 1.74 -16.09 1.47
C PHE A 7 1.98 -16.66 2.87
N ASP A 8 3.12 -17.30 3.06
CA ASP A 8 3.59 -17.74 4.39
C ASP A 8 4.30 -16.56 5.08
N PRO A 9 3.75 -16.02 6.18
CA PRO A 9 4.34 -14.87 6.86
C PRO A 9 5.76 -15.11 7.39
N VAL A 10 6.17 -16.37 7.56
CA VAL A 10 7.54 -16.70 8.03
C VAL A 10 8.58 -16.47 6.94
N THR A 11 8.26 -16.78 5.69
CA THR A 11 9.17 -16.67 4.54
C THR A 11 8.92 -15.42 3.69
N TYR A 12 7.82 -14.70 3.95
CA TYR A 12 7.35 -13.60 3.13
C TYR A 12 8.38 -12.49 2.94
N HIS A 13 9.04 -12.06 4.01
CA HIS A 13 10.05 -11.02 3.93
C HIS A 13 11.26 -11.43 3.07
N ASP A 14 11.76 -12.66 3.28
CA ASP A 14 12.89 -13.18 2.51
C ASP A 14 12.51 -13.34 1.02
N MET A 15 11.29 -13.79 0.75
CA MET A 15 10.74 -13.87 -0.61
C MET A 15 10.72 -12.48 -1.28
N LEU A 16 10.21 -11.46 -0.61
CA LEU A 16 10.18 -10.09 -1.17
C LEU A 16 11.58 -9.52 -1.44
N LEU A 17 12.57 -9.86 -0.61
CA LEU A 17 13.97 -9.47 -0.85
C LEU A 17 14.57 -10.14 -2.10
N GLU A 18 14.13 -11.35 -2.42
CA GLU A 18 14.60 -12.12 -3.57
C GLU A 18 13.85 -11.72 -4.87
N GLU A 19 12.54 -11.52 -4.79
CA GLU A 19 11.66 -11.37 -5.95
C GLU A 19 11.41 -9.92 -6.37
N VAL A 20 11.50 -8.97 -5.43
CA VAL A 20 11.23 -7.54 -5.69
C VAL A 20 12.54 -6.75 -5.69
N PRO A 21 13.14 -6.46 -6.85
CA PRO A 21 14.33 -5.63 -6.93
C PRO A 21 14.10 -4.25 -6.29
N ALA A 22 15.03 -3.80 -5.45
CA ALA A 22 14.94 -2.55 -4.68
C ALA A 22 13.84 -2.52 -3.60
N TYR A 23 13.39 -3.68 -3.08
CA TYR A 23 12.38 -3.76 -2.02
C TYR A 23 12.71 -2.89 -0.81
N GLU A 24 13.92 -2.98 -0.27
CA GLU A 24 14.36 -2.18 0.89
C GLU A 24 14.30 -0.67 0.59
N GLU A 25 14.71 -0.27 -0.61
CA GLU A 25 14.65 1.13 -1.02
C GLU A 25 13.20 1.60 -1.17
N LEU A 26 12.30 0.76 -1.72
CA LEU A 26 10.87 1.03 -1.79
C LEU A 26 10.30 1.30 -0.40
N GLN A 27 10.58 0.43 0.58
CA GLN A 27 10.11 0.55 1.95
C GLN A 27 10.59 1.84 2.62
N GLU A 28 11.90 2.13 2.52
CA GLU A 28 12.50 3.35 3.09
C GLU A 28 11.90 4.62 2.49
N ARG A 29 11.76 4.65 1.16
CA ARG A 29 11.19 5.79 0.45
C ARG A 29 9.71 5.97 0.72
N THR A 30 8.96 4.88 0.89
CA THR A 30 7.54 4.93 1.28
C THR A 30 7.38 5.59 2.64
N ALA A 31 8.17 5.19 3.64
CA ALA A 31 8.14 5.83 4.95
C ALA A 31 8.52 7.32 4.88
N ARG A 32 9.58 7.68 4.14
CA ARG A 32 9.96 9.08 3.93
C ARG A 32 8.89 9.91 3.21
N ALA A 33 8.10 9.31 2.32
CA ALA A 33 7.00 9.99 1.64
C ALA A 33 5.89 10.45 2.59
N THR A 34 5.89 9.94 3.82
CA THR A 34 4.94 10.32 4.87
C THR A 34 5.43 11.50 5.72
N GLU A 35 6.65 11.96 5.54
CA GLU A 35 7.23 13.09 6.30
C GLU A 35 6.61 14.44 5.91
N GLY A 36 6.82 15.45 6.77
CA GLY A 36 6.57 16.87 6.47
C GLY A 36 5.20 17.38 6.86
N PHE A 37 4.37 16.59 7.54
CA PHE A 37 3.09 17.03 8.13
C PHE A 37 2.78 16.23 9.42
N GLU A 38 1.85 16.73 10.22
CA GLU A 38 1.44 16.06 11.46
C GLU A 38 0.50 14.89 11.11
N VAL A 39 0.76 13.73 11.71
CA VAL A 39 -0.01 12.51 11.53
C VAL A 39 -0.40 11.97 12.90
N GLU A 40 -1.69 11.99 13.17
CA GLU A 40 -2.27 11.40 14.39
C GLU A 40 -2.87 10.02 14.12
N ARG A 41 -3.39 9.79 12.89
CA ARG A 41 -4.05 8.53 12.51
C ARG A 41 -3.62 8.04 11.15
N VAL A 42 -3.20 6.79 11.10
CA VAL A 42 -2.74 6.10 9.89
C VAL A 42 -3.68 4.93 9.57
N LEU A 43 -4.00 4.75 8.29
CA LEU A 43 -4.60 3.53 7.76
C LEU A 43 -3.61 2.87 6.80
N ASP A 44 -3.28 1.61 7.03
CA ASP A 44 -2.47 0.79 6.11
C ASP A 44 -3.37 -0.23 5.40
N LEU A 45 -3.36 -0.19 4.07
CA LEU A 45 -4.16 -1.02 3.17
C LEU A 45 -3.32 -2.19 2.65
N GLY A 46 -3.65 -3.41 3.05
CA GLY A 46 -2.83 -4.58 2.78
C GLY A 46 -1.57 -4.58 3.64
N ILE A 47 -1.73 -4.43 4.96
CA ILE A 47 -0.61 -4.25 5.90
C ILE A 47 0.37 -5.43 5.91
N GLY A 48 -0.05 -6.62 5.49
CA GLY A 48 0.77 -7.82 5.48
C GLY A 48 1.37 -8.12 6.86
N THR A 49 2.68 -8.32 6.93
CA THR A 49 3.43 -8.55 8.17
C THR A 49 3.79 -7.25 8.91
N GLY A 50 3.32 -6.10 8.44
CA GLY A 50 3.50 -4.79 9.08
C GLY A 50 4.86 -4.13 8.84
N GLU A 51 5.60 -4.52 7.80
CA GLU A 51 6.93 -3.98 7.51
C GLU A 51 6.89 -2.47 7.20
N THR A 52 6.03 -2.06 6.26
CA THR A 52 5.84 -0.66 5.89
C THR A 52 5.34 0.16 7.07
N SER A 53 4.32 -0.33 7.77
CA SER A 53 3.75 0.32 8.94
C SER A 53 4.72 0.49 10.10
N ALA A 54 5.66 -0.44 10.30
CA ALA A 54 6.69 -0.29 11.31
C ALA A 54 7.62 0.89 10.99
N ARG A 55 8.02 1.05 9.73
CA ARG A 55 8.83 2.19 9.26
C ARG A 55 8.05 3.53 9.32
N ILE A 56 6.75 3.51 9.01
CA ILE A 56 5.87 4.68 9.16
C ILE A 56 5.77 5.08 10.65
N ARG A 57 5.67 4.11 11.55
CA ARG A 57 5.66 4.36 13.00
C ARG A 57 6.96 5.00 13.49
N ASP A 58 8.11 4.64 12.94
CA ASP A 58 9.39 5.28 13.28
C ASP A 58 9.39 6.77 12.91
N VAL A 59 8.70 7.14 11.82
CA VAL A 59 8.51 8.55 11.41
C VAL A 59 7.45 9.26 12.28
N HIS A 60 6.37 8.55 12.65
CA HIS A 60 5.21 9.08 13.39
C HIS A 60 4.94 8.27 14.67
N PRO A 61 5.81 8.33 15.69
CA PRO A 61 5.78 7.41 16.84
C PRO A 61 4.55 7.55 17.73
N GLY A 62 3.79 8.64 17.59
CA GLY A 62 2.56 8.88 18.36
C GLY A 62 1.27 8.57 17.62
N ALA A 63 1.34 8.19 16.35
CA ALA A 63 0.15 7.99 15.53
C ALA A 63 -0.59 6.69 15.87
N GLU A 64 -1.92 6.77 15.92
CA GLU A 64 -2.78 5.58 15.95
C GLU A 64 -2.70 4.86 14.59
N LEU A 65 -2.40 3.58 14.61
CA LEU A 65 -2.32 2.75 13.42
C LEU A 65 -3.50 1.80 13.33
N VAL A 66 -4.22 1.89 12.22
CA VAL A 66 -5.20 0.90 11.79
C VAL A 66 -4.65 0.18 10.57
N GLY A 67 -4.63 -1.14 10.56
CA GLY A 67 -4.20 -1.93 9.41
C GLY A 67 -5.26 -2.93 8.98
N ILE A 68 -5.43 -3.12 7.68
CA ILE A 68 -6.30 -4.15 7.13
C ILE A 68 -5.51 -5.09 6.22
N ASP A 69 -5.85 -6.36 6.28
CA ASP A 69 -5.35 -7.40 5.38
C ASP A 69 -6.38 -8.52 5.30
N GLU A 70 -6.51 -9.20 4.15
CA GLU A 70 -7.43 -10.33 4.03
C GLU A 70 -6.88 -11.61 4.69
N ASN A 71 -5.56 -11.71 4.83
CA ASN A 71 -4.89 -12.87 5.40
C ASN A 71 -4.67 -12.71 6.91
N SER A 72 -5.41 -13.51 7.70
CA SER A 72 -5.29 -13.51 9.16
C SER A 72 -3.91 -13.91 9.68
N ASP A 73 -3.17 -14.76 8.95
CA ASP A 73 -1.85 -15.23 9.38
C ASP A 73 -0.81 -14.08 9.21
N MET A 74 -0.97 -13.24 8.18
CA MET A 74 -0.20 -12.00 8.03
C MET A 74 -0.46 -11.04 9.17
N LEU A 75 -1.73 -10.85 9.56
CA LEU A 75 -2.08 -10.00 10.68
C LEU A 75 -1.53 -10.52 12.02
N ASP A 76 -1.41 -11.82 12.20
CA ASP A 76 -0.80 -12.39 13.40
C ASP A 76 0.71 -12.05 13.47
N ALA A 77 1.41 -12.08 12.36
CA ALA A 77 2.79 -11.60 12.28
C ALA A 77 2.89 -10.08 12.51
N ALA A 78 1.96 -9.30 11.92
CA ALA A 78 1.90 -7.86 12.14
C ALA A 78 1.65 -7.50 13.62
N ARG A 79 0.81 -8.25 14.36
CA ARG A 79 0.58 -8.04 15.80
C ARG A 79 1.84 -8.21 16.64
N ALA A 80 2.71 -9.12 16.25
CA ALA A 80 3.98 -9.30 16.96
C ALA A 80 4.91 -8.08 16.79
N ARG A 81 4.87 -7.43 15.61
CA ARG A 81 5.67 -6.25 15.26
C ARG A 81 5.05 -4.94 15.77
N LEU A 82 3.73 -4.86 15.76
CA LEU A 82 2.92 -3.67 16.00
C LEU A 82 1.82 -3.96 17.05
N PRO A 83 2.20 -4.23 18.32
CA PRO A 83 1.27 -4.75 19.34
C PRO A 83 0.13 -3.79 19.70
N ASP A 84 0.31 -2.49 19.45
CA ASP A 84 -0.69 -1.46 19.76
C ASP A 84 -1.56 -1.08 18.55
N ALA A 85 -1.35 -1.71 17.38
CA ALA A 85 -2.12 -1.41 16.17
C ALA A 85 -3.51 -2.09 16.20
N ASP A 86 -4.51 -1.40 15.67
CA ASP A 86 -5.85 -1.95 15.41
C ASP A 86 -5.82 -2.72 14.08
N LEU A 87 -5.64 -4.03 14.14
CA LEU A 87 -5.50 -4.90 12.97
C LEU A 87 -6.79 -5.67 12.71
N ARG A 88 -7.31 -5.54 11.48
CA ARG A 88 -8.61 -6.09 11.09
C ARG A 88 -8.50 -6.95 9.84
N VAL A 89 -9.14 -8.11 9.86
CA VAL A 89 -9.30 -8.94 8.65
C VAL A 89 -10.33 -8.26 7.75
N ALA A 90 -9.90 -7.77 6.60
CA ALA A 90 -10.76 -7.15 5.59
C ALA A 90 -10.04 -7.15 4.24
N ARG A 91 -10.83 -7.23 3.16
CA ARG A 91 -10.34 -7.09 1.79
C ARG A 91 -10.27 -5.61 1.41
N LEU A 92 -9.48 -5.28 0.40
CA LEU A 92 -9.43 -3.92 -0.14
C LEU A 92 -10.74 -3.49 -0.83
N GLU A 93 -11.58 -4.45 -1.25
CA GLU A 93 -12.91 -4.22 -1.82
C GLU A 93 -13.99 -3.95 -0.77
N ASP A 94 -13.74 -4.33 0.50
CA ASP A 94 -14.69 -4.12 1.59
C ASP A 94 -14.76 -2.63 2.00
N PRO A 95 -15.81 -2.21 2.74
CA PRO A 95 -15.86 -0.88 3.32
C PRO A 95 -14.65 -0.58 4.20
N LEU A 96 -13.93 0.49 3.90
CA LEU A 96 -12.75 0.88 4.67
C LEU A 96 -13.12 1.30 6.11
N PRO A 97 -12.20 1.14 7.07
CA PRO A 97 -12.35 1.64 8.44
C PRO A 97 -12.77 3.11 8.50
N ALA A 98 -13.51 3.48 9.54
CA ALA A 98 -14.02 4.83 9.70
C ALA A 98 -12.86 5.82 9.93
N GLY A 99 -12.80 6.86 9.07
CA GLY A 99 -11.86 7.99 9.22
C GLY A 99 -12.36 9.06 10.21
N PRO A 100 -11.79 10.28 10.15
CA PRO A 100 -10.75 10.65 9.21
C PRO A 100 -9.38 10.07 9.56
N PHE A 101 -8.54 9.88 8.54
CA PHE A 101 -7.12 9.53 8.67
C PHE A 101 -6.27 10.67 8.09
N ASP A 102 -5.16 10.98 8.73
CA ASP A 102 -4.21 11.97 8.21
C ASP A 102 -3.33 11.37 7.12
N LEU A 103 -3.06 10.06 7.26
CA LEU A 103 -2.27 9.28 6.32
C LEU A 103 -2.99 7.98 5.99
N VAL A 104 -3.09 7.69 4.70
CA VAL A 104 -3.37 6.34 4.20
C VAL A 104 -2.12 5.86 3.47
N ALA A 105 -1.70 4.64 3.71
CA ALA A 105 -0.57 4.01 3.03
C ALA A 105 -0.97 2.67 2.44
N SER A 106 -0.29 2.27 1.38
CA SER A 106 -0.32 0.91 0.86
C SER A 106 1.00 0.60 0.19
N ALA A 107 1.54 -0.59 0.42
CA ALA A 107 2.76 -1.05 -0.21
C ALA A 107 2.59 -2.49 -0.70
N LEU A 108 2.79 -2.70 -2.00
CA LEU A 108 2.74 -4.00 -2.68
C LEU A 108 1.43 -4.79 -2.39
N ALA A 109 0.28 -4.10 -2.48
CA ALA A 109 -1.02 -4.72 -2.24
C ALA A 109 -2.08 -4.32 -3.29
N VAL A 110 -2.08 -3.10 -3.78
CA VAL A 110 -3.12 -2.60 -4.68
C VAL A 110 -3.00 -3.22 -6.08
N HIS A 111 -1.82 -3.70 -6.47
CA HIS A 111 -1.63 -4.38 -7.76
C HIS A 111 -2.45 -5.68 -7.88
N HIS A 112 -2.95 -6.26 -6.81
CA HIS A 112 -3.87 -7.42 -6.87
C HIS A 112 -5.28 -7.06 -7.34
N LEU A 113 -5.65 -5.78 -7.39
CA LEU A 113 -6.96 -5.33 -7.85
C LEU A 113 -6.97 -5.04 -9.34
N ASP A 114 -8.10 -5.24 -10.00
CA ASP A 114 -8.29 -4.74 -11.37
C ASP A 114 -8.46 -3.21 -11.41
N GLY A 115 -8.39 -2.62 -12.61
CA GLY A 115 -8.43 -1.16 -12.75
C GLY A 115 -9.71 -0.49 -12.24
N LEU A 116 -10.88 -1.14 -12.40
CA LEU A 116 -12.14 -0.58 -11.90
C LEU A 116 -12.17 -0.59 -10.37
N THR A 117 -11.70 -1.67 -9.78
CA THR A 117 -11.63 -1.84 -8.32
C THR A 117 -10.60 -0.88 -7.70
N LYS A 118 -9.46 -0.63 -8.37
CA LYS A 118 -8.49 0.41 -7.97
C LYS A 118 -9.11 1.81 -7.97
N ALA A 119 -9.80 2.17 -9.05
CA ALA A 119 -10.47 3.47 -9.15
C ALA A 119 -11.52 3.67 -8.04
N ASP A 120 -12.32 2.63 -7.74
CA ASP A 120 -13.27 2.66 -6.62
C ASP A 120 -12.55 2.78 -5.28
N LEU A 121 -11.48 2.01 -5.04
CA LEU A 121 -10.68 2.08 -3.82
C LEU A 121 -10.15 3.51 -3.59
N PHE A 122 -9.62 4.16 -4.63
CA PHE A 122 -9.10 5.53 -4.49
C PHE A 122 -10.19 6.53 -4.11
N GLY A 123 -11.41 6.39 -4.65
CA GLY A 123 -12.57 7.18 -4.21
C GLY A 123 -12.94 6.94 -2.74
N ARG A 124 -12.87 5.68 -2.28
CA ARG A 124 -13.12 5.33 -0.88
C ARG A 124 -12.03 5.84 0.05
N VAL A 125 -10.76 5.84 -0.39
CA VAL A 125 -9.63 6.42 0.34
C VAL A 125 -9.83 7.93 0.50
N ALA A 126 -10.15 8.65 -0.58
CA ALA A 126 -10.43 10.09 -0.53
C ALA A 126 -11.52 10.43 0.50
N ALA A 127 -12.57 9.62 0.57
CA ALA A 127 -13.67 9.80 1.53
C ALA A 127 -13.28 9.49 2.99
N ARG A 128 -12.12 8.93 3.25
CA ARG A 128 -11.61 8.58 4.59
C ARG A 128 -10.48 9.47 5.05
N LEU A 129 -9.86 10.24 4.16
CA LEU A 129 -8.81 11.18 4.52
C LEU A 129 -9.35 12.42 5.22
N ALA A 130 -8.56 12.97 6.11
CA ALA A 130 -8.75 14.31 6.66
C ALA A 130 -8.50 15.36 5.57
N PRO A 131 -9.03 16.59 5.71
CA PRO A 131 -8.60 17.70 4.86
C PRO A 131 -7.07 17.88 4.93
N SER A 132 -6.41 17.92 3.78
CA SER A 132 -4.94 17.94 3.65
C SER A 132 -4.25 16.63 4.10
N GLY A 133 -4.99 15.55 4.22
CA GLY A 133 -4.43 14.22 4.42
C GLY A 133 -3.73 13.73 3.16
N ARG A 134 -2.86 12.73 3.33
CA ARG A 134 -2.06 12.17 2.24
C ARG A 134 -2.33 10.68 2.05
N PHE A 135 -2.42 10.26 0.80
CA PHE A 135 -2.33 8.84 0.41
C PHE A 135 -0.96 8.57 -0.22
N VAL A 136 -0.22 7.60 0.30
CA VAL A 136 1.06 7.12 -0.24
C VAL A 136 0.85 5.70 -0.77
N LEU A 137 0.98 5.55 -2.07
CA LEU A 137 0.86 4.27 -2.78
C LEU A 137 2.23 3.88 -3.32
N ALA A 138 2.80 2.81 -2.80
CA ALA A 138 4.05 2.20 -3.25
C ALA A 138 3.74 0.83 -3.83
N ASP A 139 3.88 0.66 -5.16
CA ASP A 139 3.36 -0.55 -5.76
C ASP A 139 4.08 -0.96 -7.06
N LEU A 140 3.80 -2.19 -7.49
CA LEU A 140 4.11 -2.66 -8.83
C LEU A 140 3.30 -1.90 -9.87
N VAL A 141 3.97 -1.52 -10.95
CA VAL A 141 3.36 -0.79 -12.06
C VAL A 141 3.76 -1.41 -13.39
N VAL A 142 2.95 -1.21 -14.41
CA VAL A 142 3.35 -1.51 -15.79
C VAL A 142 4.31 -0.41 -16.25
N PRO A 143 5.60 -0.70 -16.48
CA PRO A 143 6.55 0.31 -16.96
C PRO A 143 6.34 0.63 -18.42
N ALA A 144 6.79 1.82 -18.85
CA ALA A 144 6.71 2.24 -20.27
C ALA A 144 7.66 1.41 -21.16
N ASP A 145 8.82 0.99 -20.64
CA ASP A 145 9.74 0.09 -21.33
C ASP A 145 9.52 -1.35 -20.82
N PRO A 146 9.14 -2.29 -21.69
CA PRO A 146 8.96 -3.69 -21.28
C PRO A 146 10.22 -4.35 -20.69
N SER A 147 11.41 -3.84 -20.98
CA SER A 147 12.67 -4.34 -20.39
C SER A 147 12.82 -3.99 -18.92
N ASP A 148 12.00 -3.09 -18.41
CA ASP A 148 11.94 -2.72 -16.99
C ASP A 148 10.99 -3.62 -16.16
N VAL A 149 10.29 -4.57 -16.78
CA VAL A 149 9.55 -5.61 -16.06
C VAL A 149 10.57 -6.61 -15.52
N VAL A 150 10.79 -6.58 -14.21
CA VAL A 150 11.83 -7.38 -13.52
C VAL A 150 11.30 -8.14 -12.30
N THR A 151 10.16 -7.72 -11.76
CA THR A 151 9.49 -8.44 -10.69
C THR A 151 8.67 -9.58 -11.28
N GLU A 152 8.84 -10.80 -10.74
CA GLU A 152 8.03 -11.92 -11.16
C GLU A 152 6.59 -11.74 -10.67
N ILE A 153 5.62 -11.84 -11.60
CA ILE A 153 4.19 -11.78 -11.32
C ILE A 153 3.52 -13.02 -11.89
N ASP A 154 2.48 -13.52 -11.23
CA ASP A 154 1.80 -14.72 -11.69
C ASP A 154 0.77 -14.47 -12.81
N GLY A 155 0.40 -13.21 -13.05
CA GLY A 155 -0.54 -12.81 -14.10
C GLY A 155 -1.99 -13.27 -13.88
N VAL A 156 -2.29 -13.85 -12.72
CA VAL A 156 -3.64 -14.26 -12.31
C VAL A 156 -4.11 -13.43 -11.12
N TYR A 157 -3.27 -13.29 -10.11
CA TYR A 157 -3.53 -12.47 -8.91
C TYR A 157 -2.93 -11.08 -9.04
N ASP A 158 -1.84 -10.94 -9.82
CA ASP A 158 -1.17 -9.66 -10.03
C ASP A 158 -1.70 -8.98 -11.29
N VAL A 159 -2.32 -7.84 -11.11
CA VAL A 159 -2.93 -7.02 -12.16
C VAL A 159 -2.37 -5.59 -12.07
N PRO A 160 -1.04 -5.39 -12.21
CA PRO A 160 -0.46 -4.06 -12.12
C PRO A 160 -1.04 -3.14 -13.20
N SER A 161 -1.09 -1.86 -12.91
CA SER A 161 -1.57 -0.82 -13.84
C SER A 161 -0.46 0.16 -14.15
N SER A 162 -0.56 0.87 -15.27
CA SER A 162 0.39 1.94 -15.58
C SER A 162 0.31 3.06 -14.52
N VAL A 163 1.38 3.81 -14.35
CA VAL A 163 1.35 4.98 -13.48
C VAL A 163 0.38 6.02 -14.01
N GLU A 164 0.29 6.16 -15.31
CA GLU A 164 -0.58 7.08 -16.00
C GLU A 164 -2.05 6.81 -15.67
N ASP A 165 -2.49 5.54 -15.74
CA ASP A 165 -3.84 5.13 -15.37
C ASP A 165 -4.11 5.41 -13.88
N GLN A 166 -3.17 5.08 -13.00
CA GLN A 166 -3.32 5.32 -11.56
C GLN A 166 -3.42 6.80 -11.22
N LEU A 167 -2.62 7.67 -11.86
CA LEU A 167 -2.73 9.12 -11.70
C LEU A 167 -4.06 9.66 -12.20
N GLU A 168 -4.60 9.13 -13.31
CA GLU A 168 -5.91 9.50 -13.82
C GLU A 168 -7.03 9.13 -12.83
N TRP A 169 -7.00 7.91 -12.26
CA TRP A 169 -7.99 7.49 -11.28
C TRP A 169 -7.89 8.26 -9.96
N LEU A 170 -6.68 8.58 -9.51
CA LEU A 170 -6.46 9.42 -8.32
C LEU A 170 -6.99 10.83 -8.55
N ALA A 171 -6.72 11.43 -9.71
CA ALA A 171 -7.26 12.75 -10.06
C ALA A 171 -8.80 12.74 -10.14
N ALA A 172 -9.39 11.68 -10.70
CA ALA A 172 -10.84 11.51 -10.74
C ALA A 172 -11.46 11.35 -9.34
N ALA A 173 -10.71 10.79 -8.39
CA ALA A 173 -11.08 10.69 -6.97
C ALA A 173 -10.91 12.02 -6.19
N GLY A 174 -10.32 13.05 -6.81
CA GLY A 174 -10.13 14.39 -6.23
C GLY A 174 -8.75 14.67 -5.66
N PHE A 175 -7.78 13.80 -5.87
CA PHE A 175 -6.41 13.99 -5.39
C PHE A 175 -5.57 14.89 -6.31
N ASP A 176 -4.66 15.67 -5.70
CA ASP A 176 -3.46 16.16 -6.38
C ASP A 176 -2.35 15.12 -6.22
N ALA A 177 -2.12 14.31 -7.26
CA ALA A 177 -1.25 13.15 -7.20
C ALA A 177 -0.01 13.30 -8.10
N ARG A 178 1.13 12.85 -7.59
CA ARG A 178 2.40 12.86 -8.33
C ARG A 178 3.25 11.63 -8.02
N VAL A 179 4.01 11.18 -8.99
CA VAL A 179 5.07 10.20 -8.77
C VAL A 179 6.23 10.87 -8.05
N ILE A 180 6.66 10.30 -6.96
CA ILE A 180 7.80 10.80 -6.17
C ILE A 180 9.03 9.91 -6.30
N TRP A 181 8.86 8.67 -6.76
CA TRP A 181 9.95 7.75 -7.06
C TRP A 181 9.52 6.69 -8.06
N ARG A 182 10.43 6.26 -8.91
CA ARG A 182 10.32 5.11 -9.81
C ARG A 182 11.61 4.34 -9.84
N HIS A 183 11.49 3.02 -9.90
CA HIS A 183 12.58 2.12 -10.21
C HIS A 183 12.03 0.93 -10.97
N ARG A 184 12.30 0.87 -12.29
CA ARG A 184 11.80 -0.17 -13.19
C ARG A 184 10.27 -0.30 -13.12
N ASP A 185 9.77 -1.46 -12.67
CA ASP A 185 8.35 -1.77 -12.47
C ASP A 185 7.81 -1.42 -11.08
N LEU A 186 8.54 -0.62 -10.31
CA LEU A 186 8.10 -0.09 -9.03
C LEU A 186 7.89 1.42 -9.09
N ALA A 187 6.86 1.90 -8.40
CA ALA A 187 6.62 3.34 -8.26
C ALA A 187 6.07 3.69 -6.87
N ILE A 188 6.35 4.92 -6.43
CA ILE A 188 5.69 5.53 -5.28
C ILE A 188 4.96 6.78 -5.76
N ILE A 189 3.66 6.83 -5.49
CA ILE A 189 2.79 7.96 -5.77
C ILE A 189 2.37 8.58 -4.44
N ALA A 190 2.55 9.90 -4.30
CA ALA A 190 1.98 10.68 -3.22
C ALA A 190 0.78 11.46 -3.76
N ALA A 191 -0.36 11.36 -3.07
CA ALA A 191 -1.62 11.96 -3.45
C ALA A 191 -2.18 12.76 -2.25
N GLU A 192 -2.35 14.05 -2.42
CA GLU A 192 -2.86 14.99 -1.41
C GLU A 192 -4.37 15.18 -1.61
N ALA A 193 -5.15 15.18 -0.51
CA ALA A 193 -6.60 15.36 -0.53
C ALA A 193 -7.02 16.86 -0.57
#